data_57914575640bb9d48e61defa3c2a7fca
#
_entry.id   57914575640bb9d48e61defa3c2a7fca
#
_cell.length_a   1.000
_cell.length_b   1.000
_cell.length_c   1.000
_cell.angle_alpha   90.00
_cell.angle_beta   90.00
_cell.angle_gamma   90.00
#
_symmetry.space_group_name_H-M   'P 1'
#
loop_
_entity.id
_entity.type
_entity.pdbx_description
1 polymer ?
#
loop_
_entity_poly.entity_id
_entity_poly.type
_entity_poly.pdbx_seq_one_letter_code
_entity_poly.pdbx_strand_id
1 'polypeptide(L)'
;MNFQNNKYTLRLADSGDNKGIAEIFESEGFSGGISVKYLRGEKPYESFCADGDSAKIMVITDNENGRTAAVGGAVVRTEYLCGKKEKCAYLTGLKIHSDYRGKLRFISKAYSFLRQELYDCKCCYTTILDDNAAAIALLEKGHRNMPKYRYLGHYTTYCFHGGRKIIEVEKNNTEGFDELMISHFSRKSLAPADPDCKGFGEKNFYCVREKGKIIACCFIGDQRAHKQYKMCSYGGIYKLLSRLPTKLLGYPEFPKSGREINFGVVSYLYVRDNNSRLCGDFLRSAAADTDFSLLLWGGFENDPLCAAMDGVKAV
;
A
#
# COMPACT_ATOMS: atom_id res chain seq x y z
N MET A 1 19.11 6.69 -19.27
CA MET A 1 20.55 6.35 -19.05
C MET A 1 20.62 4.90 -18.60
N ASN A 2 21.52 4.09 -19.14
CA ASN A 2 21.68 2.69 -18.73
C ASN A 2 23.05 2.56 -18.06
N PHE A 3 23.13 1.83 -16.95
CA PHE A 3 24.41 1.45 -16.39
C PHE A 3 24.67 -0.02 -16.70
N GLN A 4 25.78 -0.31 -17.34
CA GLN A 4 26.15 -1.65 -17.72
C GLN A 4 27.59 -1.95 -17.27
N ASN A 5 27.81 -3.16 -16.80
CA ASN A 5 29.14 -3.77 -16.70
C ASN A 5 29.09 -5.14 -17.40
N ASN A 6 30.21 -5.86 -17.38
CA ASN A 6 30.28 -7.16 -18.08
C ASN A 6 29.24 -8.17 -17.59
N LYS A 7 28.76 -8.05 -16.36
CA LYS A 7 27.86 -9.02 -15.74
C LYS A 7 26.41 -8.56 -15.63
N TYR A 8 26.17 -7.28 -15.35
CA TYR A 8 24.82 -6.77 -15.06
C TYR A 8 24.51 -5.50 -15.83
N THR A 9 23.26 -5.37 -16.22
CA THR A 9 22.67 -4.13 -16.79
C THR A 9 21.60 -3.60 -15.85
N LEU A 10 21.69 -2.32 -15.46
CA LEU A 10 20.67 -1.56 -14.73
C LEU A 10 20.00 -0.59 -15.70
N ARG A 11 18.69 -0.65 -15.84
CA ARG A 11 17.89 0.23 -16.70
C ARG A 11 16.50 0.45 -16.14
N LEU A 12 15.75 1.39 -16.73
CA LEU A 12 14.31 1.45 -16.53
C LEU A 12 13.66 0.20 -17.11
N ALA A 13 12.64 -0.29 -16.41
CA ALA A 13 11.81 -1.40 -16.84
C ALA A 13 10.78 -0.95 -17.89
N ASP A 14 10.33 -1.87 -18.68
CA ASP A 14 9.19 -1.75 -19.59
C ASP A 14 8.28 -2.99 -19.51
N SER A 15 7.26 -3.06 -20.37
CA SER A 15 6.32 -4.20 -20.41
C SER A 15 6.98 -5.54 -20.74
N GLY A 16 8.15 -5.54 -21.41
CA GLY A 16 8.92 -6.75 -21.70
C GLY A 16 9.49 -7.40 -20.43
N ASP A 17 9.59 -6.67 -19.33
CA ASP A 17 10.13 -7.17 -18.06
C ASP A 17 9.09 -7.86 -17.16
N ASN A 18 7.82 -7.85 -17.57
CA ASN A 18 6.72 -8.37 -16.73
C ASN A 18 6.99 -9.77 -16.20
N LYS A 19 7.45 -10.69 -17.04
CA LYS A 19 7.75 -12.07 -16.64
C LYS A 19 8.83 -12.12 -15.54
N GLY A 20 9.96 -11.44 -15.75
CA GLY A 20 11.07 -11.45 -14.78
C GLY A 20 10.72 -10.77 -13.47
N ILE A 21 9.91 -9.70 -13.50
CA ILE A 21 9.41 -9.03 -12.31
C ILE A 21 8.44 -9.94 -11.55
N ALA A 22 7.48 -10.59 -12.25
CA ALA A 22 6.53 -11.52 -11.63
C ALA A 22 7.24 -12.68 -10.92
N GLU A 23 8.25 -13.30 -11.57
CA GLU A 23 9.06 -14.37 -10.97
C GLU A 23 9.70 -13.95 -9.63
N ILE A 24 10.22 -12.71 -9.54
CA ILE A 24 10.78 -12.17 -8.29
C ILE A 24 9.69 -12.01 -7.22
N PHE A 25 8.51 -11.50 -7.56
CA PHE A 25 7.42 -11.32 -6.60
C PHE A 25 6.83 -12.66 -6.13
N GLU A 26 6.79 -13.67 -7.00
CA GLU A 26 6.31 -15.01 -6.66
C GLU A 26 7.29 -15.82 -5.80
N SER A 27 8.60 -15.54 -5.92
CA SER A 27 9.63 -16.29 -5.20
C SER A 27 9.61 -16.06 -3.69
N GLU A 28 8.91 -15.02 -3.20
CA GLU A 28 8.92 -14.60 -1.80
C GLU A 28 7.54 -14.30 -1.27
N GLY A 29 7.32 -14.67 0.00
CA GLY A 29 6.15 -14.30 0.78
C GLY A 29 6.56 -13.71 2.12
N PHE A 30 5.66 -12.99 2.75
CA PHE A 30 5.80 -12.61 4.16
C PHE A 30 5.58 -13.86 5.01
N SER A 31 6.53 -14.19 5.88
CA SER A 31 6.45 -15.35 6.77
C SER A 31 6.23 -14.89 8.21
N GLY A 32 5.34 -15.57 8.92
CA GLY A 32 4.99 -15.28 10.30
C GLY A 32 3.90 -16.23 10.79
N GLY A 33 3.15 -15.85 11.80
CA GLY A 33 1.95 -16.58 12.23
C GLY A 33 0.89 -16.68 11.12
N ILE A 34 0.84 -15.70 10.22
CA ILE A 34 0.07 -15.68 8.98
C ILE A 34 1.06 -15.42 7.83
N SER A 35 1.12 -16.33 6.87
CA SER A 35 2.00 -16.21 5.71
C SER A 35 1.21 -15.79 4.48
N VAL A 36 1.60 -14.67 3.88
CA VAL A 36 0.92 -14.06 2.74
C VAL A 36 1.94 -13.73 1.65
N LYS A 37 1.58 -13.95 0.39
CA LYS A 37 2.32 -13.43 -0.76
C LYS A 37 1.66 -12.17 -1.27
N TYR A 38 2.48 -11.16 -1.51
CA TYR A 38 2.07 -9.96 -2.23
C TYR A 38 2.48 -10.10 -3.70
N LEU A 39 1.52 -10.00 -4.59
CA LEU A 39 1.67 -10.16 -6.04
C LEU A 39 1.19 -8.89 -6.75
N ARG A 40 1.69 -8.69 -7.96
CA ARG A 40 1.29 -7.59 -8.84
C ARG A 40 0.63 -8.07 -10.14
N GLY A 41 0.01 -9.26 -10.10
CA GLY A 41 -0.63 -9.87 -11.25
C GLY A 41 0.36 -10.29 -12.34
N GLU A 42 -0.17 -10.60 -13.53
CA GLU A 42 0.62 -11.04 -14.69
C GLU A 42 1.38 -9.89 -15.36
N LYS A 43 0.97 -8.64 -15.12
CA LYS A 43 1.55 -7.42 -15.70
C LYS A 43 2.06 -6.47 -14.60
N PRO A 44 3.10 -6.86 -13.85
CA PRO A 44 3.57 -6.09 -12.71
C PRO A 44 4.12 -4.70 -13.08
N TYR A 45 4.68 -4.50 -14.28
CA TYR A 45 5.11 -3.18 -14.72
C TYR A 45 3.91 -2.23 -14.86
N GLU A 46 2.85 -2.66 -15.55
CA GLU A 46 1.62 -1.89 -15.69
C GLU A 46 0.93 -1.67 -14.34
N SER A 47 1.01 -2.65 -13.45
CA SER A 47 0.53 -2.52 -12.07
C SER A 47 1.25 -1.40 -11.31
N PHE A 48 2.56 -1.24 -11.49
CA PHE A 48 3.28 -0.10 -10.93
C PHE A 48 2.84 1.22 -11.57
N CYS A 49 2.66 1.26 -12.90
CA CYS A 49 2.20 2.44 -13.61
C CYS A 49 0.77 2.86 -13.20
N ALA A 50 -0.05 1.92 -12.78
CA ALA A 50 -1.39 2.19 -12.27
C ALA A 50 -1.41 2.74 -10.83
N ASP A 51 -0.31 2.66 -10.09
CA ASP A 51 -0.25 3.09 -8.69
C ASP A 51 -0.16 4.60 -8.49
N GLY A 52 0.06 5.39 -9.55
CA GLY A 52 0.18 6.84 -9.45
C GLY A 52 0.23 7.54 -10.80
N ASP A 53 0.68 8.81 -10.80
CA ASP A 53 0.76 9.66 -11.99
C ASP A 53 1.82 9.13 -12.97
N SER A 54 2.92 8.60 -12.45
CA SER A 54 3.96 7.91 -13.22
C SER A 54 4.75 6.93 -12.36
N ALA A 55 5.43 5.97 -13.00
CA ALA A 55 6.30 5.02 -12.34
C ALA A 55 7.70 5.03 -12.96
N LYS A 56 8.71 4.98 -12.10
CA LYS A 56 10.14 4.89 -12.45
C LYS A 56 10.68 3.59 -11.88
N ILE A 57 10.32 2.49 -12.52
CA ILE A 57 10.72 1.15 -12.08
C ILE A 57 12.01 0.76 -12.82
N MET A 58 12.95 0.21 -12.07
CA MET A 58 14.24 -0.26 -12.58
C MET A 58 14.32 -1.77 -12.45
N VAL A 59 15.00 -2.38 -13.39
CA VAL A 59 15.42 -3.77 -13.33
C VAL A 59 16.92 -3.89 -13.43
N ILE A 60 17.47 -4.91 -12.78
CA ILE A 60 18.84 -5.37 -12.96
C ILE A 60 18.78 -6.71 -13.65
N THR A 61 19.36 -6.80 -14.83
CA THR A 61 19.41 -8.02 -15.64
C THR A 61 20.82 -8.61 -15.58
N ASP A 62 20.92 -9.92 -15.40
CA ASP A 62 22.16 -10.69 -15.54
C ASP A 62 22.43 -10.90 -17.03
N ASN A 63 23.55 -10.37 -17.53
CA ASN A 63 23.90 -10.41 -18.95
C ASN A 63 24.30 -11.82 -19.43
N GLU A 64 24.68 -12.72 -18.50
CA GLU A 64 25.12 -14.09 -18.84
C GLU A 64 23.92 -14.98 -19.21
N ASN A 65 22.75 -14.75 -18.58
CA ASN A 65 21.60 -15.64 -18.75
C ASN A 65 20.28 -14.89 -19.04
N GLY A 66 20.29 -13.57 -19.11
CA GLY A 66 19.13 -12.73 -19.42
C GLY A 66 18.09 -12.66 -18.29
N ARG A 67 18.34 -13.22 -17.09
CA ARG A 67 17.38 -13.22 -15.98
C ARG A 67 17.32 -11.88 -15.27
N THR A 68 16.14 -11.51 -14.79
CA THR A 68 15.96 -10.37 -13.92
C THR A 68 16.48 -10.72 -12.51
N ALA A 69 17.56 -10.07 -12.09
CA ALA A 69 18.22 -10.30 -10.81
C ALA A 69 17.61 -9.47 -9.68
N ALA A 70 17.10 -8.28 -9.98
CA ALA A 70 16.46 -7.40 -9.02
C ALA A 70 15.48 -6.44 -9.71
N VAL A 71 14.53 -5.94 -8.94
CA VAL A 71 13.57 -4.90 -9.30
C VAL A 71 13.42 -3.92 -8.16
N GLY A 72 13.06 -2.69 -8.46
CA GLY A 72 12.73 -1.65 -7.48
C GLY A 72 12.59 -0.30 -8.17
N GLY A 73 12.00 0.67 -7.49
CA GLY A 73 11.83 1.98 -8.09
C GLY A 73 10.94 2.89 -7.27
N ALA A 74 10.27 3.78 -7.96
CA ALA A 74 9.35 4.73 -7.35
C ALA A 74 8.07 4.88 -8.16
N VAL A 75 6.99 5.14 -7.46
CA VAL A 75 5.73 5.65 -8.00
C VAL A 75 5.62 7.11 -7.61
N VAL A 76 5.43 7.98 -8.59
CA VAL A 76 5.27 9.42 -8.37
C VAL A 76 3.79 9.73 -8.26
N ARG A 77 3.42 10.52 -7.27
CA ARG A 77 2.05 10.99 -7.01
C ARG A 77 2.07 12.47 -6.68
N THR A 78 0.99 13.15 -7.02
CA THR A 78 0.71 14.48 -6.51
C THR A 78 0.06 14.35 -5.14
N GLU A 79 0.77 14.79 -4.10
CA GLU A 79 0.35 14.67 -2.71
C GLU A 79 0.41 16.02 -2.00
N TYR A 80 -0.32 16.17 -0.91
CA TYR A 80 -0.17 17.36 -0.07
C TYR A 80 1.11 17.24 0.76
N LEU A 81 1.91 18.28 0.73
CA LEU A 81 3.10 18.43 1.57
C LEU A 81 3.07 19.83 2.20
N CYS A 82 2.87 19.90 3.53
CA CYS A 82 2.70 21.16 4.25
C CYS A 82 1.63 22.08 3.64
N GLY A 83 0.50 21.53 3.25
CA GLY A 83 -0.65 22.25 2.68
C GLY A 83 -0.56 22.56 1.19
N LYS A 84 0.52 22.20 0.50
CA LYS A 84 0.73 22.43 -0.93
C LYS A 84 0.69 21.12 -1.70
N LYS A 85 0.15 21.16 -2.93
CA LYS A 85 0.20 20.03 -3.85
C LYS A 85 1.61 19.95 -4.44
N GLU A 86 2.30 18.85 -4.17
CA GLU A 86 3.68 18.64 -4.60
C GLU A 86 3.84 17.22 -5.17
N LYS A 87 4.77 17.05 -6.10
CA LYS A 87 5.16 15.72 -6.57
C LYS A 87 5.98 15.02 -5.49
N CYS A 88 5.51 13.86 -5.04
CA CYS A 88 6.18 13.00 -4.08
C CYS A 88 6.43 11.63 -4.70
N ALA A 89 7.55 11.02 -4.35
CA ALA A 89 7.91 9.70 -4.86
C ALA A 89 7.84 8.65 -3.74
N TYR A 90 6.95 7.70 -3.89
CA TYR A 90 6.89 6.52 -3.03
C TYR A 90 7.85 5.45 -3.56
N LEU A 91 8.97 5.22 -2.84
CA LEU A 91 9.95 4.21 -3.19
C LEU A 91 9.38 2.83 -2.83
N THR A 92 9.32 1.94 -3.80
CA THR A 92 8.59 0.66 -3.66
C THR A 92 9.22 -0.47 -4.48
N GLY A 93 8.80 -1.69 -4.18
CA GLY A 93 9.08 -2.86 -5.00
C GLY A 93 10.53 -3.35 -4.96
N LEU A 94 11.37 -2.86 -4.02
CA LEU A 94 12.75 -3.30 -3.93
C LEU A 94 12.80 -4.79 -3.54
N LYS A 95 13.12 -5.63 -4.51
CA LYS A 95 13.31 -7.08 -4.33
C LYS A 95 14.51 -7.57 -5.13
N ILE A 96 15.22 -8.52 -4.54
CA ILE A 96 16.36 -9.20 -5.15
C ILE A 96 16.01 -10.68 -5.24
N HIS A 97 16.11 -11.27 -6.42
CA HIS A 97 15.90 -12.69 -6.61
C HIS A 97 16.85 -13.49 -5.69
N SER A 98 16.38 -14.59 -5.13
CA SER A 98 17.12 -15.40 -4.14
C SER A 98 18.54 -15.76 -4.57
N ASP A 99 18.73 -16.15 -5.84
CA ASP A 99 20.01 -16.55 -6.41
C ASP A 99 21.05 -15.42 -6.46
N TYR A 100 20.61 -14.17 -6.37
CA TYR A 100 21.46 -12.97 -6.48
C TYR A 100 21.65 -12.24 -5.15
N ARG A 101 21.05 -12.70 -4.05
CA ARG A 101 21.23 -12.10 -2.72
C ARG A 101 22.68 -12.15 -2.28
N GLY A 102 23.16 -11.06 -1.72
CA GLY A 102 24.54 -10.89 -1.30
C GLY A 102 25.56 -10.74 -2.45
N LYS A 103 25.15 -10.95 -3.71
CA LYS A 103 26.02 -10.86 -4.88
C LYS A 103 25.92 -9.49 -5.60
N LEU A 104 24.78 -8.79 -5.46
CA LEU A 104 24.55 -7.52 -6.11
C LEU A 104 25.15 -6.36 -5.31
N ARG A 105 26.09 -5.63 -5.93
CA ARG A 105 26.69 -4.41 -5.38
C ARG A 105 26.16 -3.14 -6.07
N PHE A 106 24.89 -3.18 -6.53
CA PHE A 106 24.32 -2.13 -7.37
C PHE A 106 23.39 -1.17 -6.64
N ILE A 107 23.05 -1.40 -5.38
CA ILE A 107 22.02 -0.62 -4.67
C ILE A 107 22.34 0.87 -4.69
N SER A 108 23.57 1.27 -4.38
CA SER A 108 23.96 2.69 -4.42
C SER A 108 23.90 3.30 -5.83
N LYS A 109 24.18 2.52 -6.87
CA LYS A 109 24.06 2.96 -8.26
C LYS A 109 22.60 3.09 -8.67
N ALA A 110 21.76 2.15 -8.25
CA ALA A 110 20.31 2.22 -8.47
C ALA A 110 19.70 3.48 -7.84
N TYR A 111 20.09 3.82 -6.61
CA TYR A 111 19.67 5.08 -5.98
C TYR A 111 20.20 6.32 -6.71
N SER A 112 21.43 6.29 -7.17
CA SER A 112 22.00 7.41 -7.96
C SER A 112 21.27 7.61 -9.28
N PHE A 113 20.90 6.52 -9.94
CA PHE A 113 20.09 6.52 -11.14
C PHE A 113 18.67 7.05 -10.86
N LEU A 114 18.01 6.50 -9.85
CA LEU A 114 16.65 6.90 -9.48
C LEU A 114 16.56 8.37 -9.07
N ARG A 115 17.60 8.92 -8.40
CA ARG A 115 17.69 10.34 -8.06
C ARG A 115 17.62 11.25 -9.28
N GLN A 116 18.20 10.83 -10.41
CA GLN A 116 18.12 11.60 -11.66
C GLN A 116 16.72 11.56 -12.25
N GLU A 117 16.03 10.40 -12.14
CA GLU A 117 14.67 10.24 -12.65
C GLU A 117 13.60 10.93 -11.78
N LEU A 118 13.93 11.27 -10.54
CA LEU A 118 13.04 11.90 -9.54
C LEU A 118 13.44 13.35 -9.21
N TYR A 119 14.16 14.02 -10.11
CA TYR A 119 14.72 15.37 -9.87
C TYR A 119 13.67 16.45 -9.57
N ASP A 120 12.44 16.26 -10.05
CA ASP A 120 11.28 17.16 -9.85
C ASP A 120 10.40 16.80 -8.65
N CYS A 121 10.71 15.70 -7.93
CA CYS A 121 10.00 15.32 -6.73
C CYS A 121 10.52 16.08 -5.50
N LYS A 122 9.60 16.64 -4.71
CA LYS A 122 9.93 17.39 -3.48
C LYS A 122 10.36 16.49 -2.34
N CYS A 123 9.82 15.28 -2.26
CA CYS A 123 10.23 14.29 -1.28
C CYS A 123 10.18 12.88 -1.85
N CYS A 124 10.95 12.00 -1.23
CA CYS A 124 10.87 10.57 -1.44
C CYS A 124 10.60 9.91 -0.08
N TYR A 125 9.70 8.96 -0.05
CA TYR A 125 9.37 8.20 1.17
C TYR A 125 9.17 6.72 0.85
N THR A 126 9.23 5.87 1.86
CA THR A 126 9.00 4.43 1.74
C THR A 126 8.40 3.89 3.03
N THR A 127 7.75 2.76 2.95
CA THR A 127 7.34 1.96 4.10
C THR A 127 8.12 0.65 4.12
N ILE A 128 8.51 0.20 5.29
CA ILE A 128 9.26 -1.03 5.51
C ILE A 128 8.53 -1.78 6.62
N LEU A 129 8.34 -3.08 6.45
CA LEU A 129 7.79 -3.92 7.51
C LEU A 129 8.73 -3.94 8.72
N ASP A 130 8.18 -3.84 9.93
CA ASP A 130 8.93 -3.75 11.18
C ASP A 130 9.84 -4.98 11.42
N ASP A 131 9.47 -6.13 10.91
CA ASP A 131 10.25 -7.37 11.00
C ASP A 131 11.35 -7.49 9.91
N ASN A 132 11.40 -6.57 8.95
CA ASN A 132 12.42 -6.56 7.91
C ASN A 132 13.71 -5.86 8.35
N ALA A 133 14.38 -6.44 9.37
CA ALA A 133 15.61 -5.89 9.94
C ALA A 133 16.73 -5.68 8.90
N ALA A 134 16.76 -6.48 7.83
CA ALA A 134 17.77 -6.35 6.78
C ALA A 134 17.57 -5.07 5.96
N ALA A 135 16.32 -4.74 5.59
CA ALA A 135 16.00 -3.51 4.87
C ALA A 135 16.20 -2.28 5.76
N ILE A 136 15.75 -2.33 7.02
CA ILE A 136 15.95 -1.26 8.01
C ILE A 136 17.45 -0.97 8.16
N ALA A 137 18.27 -1.99 8.44
CA ALA A 137 19.71 -1.83 8.60
C ALA A 137 20.40 -1.29 7.33
N LEU A 138 19.94 -1.67 6.14
CA LEU A 138 20.45 -1.15 4.88
C LEU A 138 20.22 0.35 4.73
N LEU A 139 19.03 0.83 5.10
CA LEU A 139 18.61 2.22 4.90
C LEU A 139 19.12 3.15 6.01
N GLU A 140 19.19 2.67 7.26
CA GLU A 140 19.67 3.47 8.41
C GLU A 140 21.20 3.63 8.44
N LYS A 141 21.96 2.62 8.00
CA LYS A 141 23.45 2.67 8.02
C LYS A 141 24.07 3.77 7.16
N GLY A 142 23.32 4.33 6.23
CA GLY A 142 23.79 5.45 5.43
C GLY A 142 25.05 5.13 4.63
N HIS A 143 24.92 4.33 3.58
CA HIS A 143 26.04 4.05 2.67
C HIS A 143 26.36 5.26 1.78
N ARG A 144 27.63 5.39 1.37
CA ARG A 144 28.07 6.41 0.40
C ARG A 144 27.20 6.31 -0.86
N ASN A 145 26.69 7.46 -1.32
CA ASN A 145 25.77 7.61 -2.47
C ASN A 145 24.34 7.05 -2.26
N MET A 146 23.95 6.71 -1.03
CA MET A 146 22.56 6.44 -0.70
C MET A 146 21.91 7.66 -0.03
N PRO A 147 20.59 7.85 -0.17
CA PRO A 147 19.88 8.90 0.54
C PRO A 147 19.97 8.68 2.05
N LYS A 148 19.97 9.76 2.81
CA LYS A 148 19.79 9.70 4.27
C LYS A 148 18.29 9.61 4.54
N TYR A 149 17.88 8.53 5.17
CA TYR A 149 16.51 8.34 5.61
C TYR A 149 16.26 9.01 6.95
N ARG A 150 15.07 9.57 7.10
CA ARG A 150 14.54 10.07 8.36
C ARG A 150 13.32 9.22 8.71
N TYR A 151 13.32 8.66 9.91
CA TYR A 151 12.17 7.95 10.43
C TYR A 151 10.98 8.91 10.64
N LEU A 152 9.79 8.53 10.17
CA LEU A 152 8.58 9.34 10.24
C LEU A 152 7.58 8.83 11.28
N GLY A 153 7.71 7.61 11.75
CA GLY A 153 6.80 6.96 12.70
C GLY A 153 6.32 5.60 12.22
N HIS A 154 5.59 4.90 13.06
CA HIS A 154 4.92 3.66 12.71
C HIS A 154 3.65 3.96 11.91
N TYR A 155 3.43 3.18 10.85
CA TYR A 155 2.22 3.20 10.05
C TYR A 155 1.58 1.82 10.10
N THR A 156 0.45 1.70 10.78
CA THR A 156 -0.23 0.43 11.00
C THR A 156 -1.33 0.23 9.97
N THR A 157 -1.36 -0.94 9.33
CA THR A 157 -2.46 -1.36 8.46
C THR A 157 -3.39 -2.27 9.24
N TYR A 158 -4.61 -1.82 9.44
CA TYR A 158 -5.67 -2.54 10.12
C TYR A 158 -6.49 -3.33 9.12
N CYS A 159 -6.77 -4.60 9.43
CA CYS A 159 -7.66 -5.48 8.69
C CYS A 159 -8.96 -5.68 9.47
N PHE A 160 -10.09 -5.33 8.90
CA PHE A 160 -11.37 -5.49 9.57
C PHE A 160 -12.50 -5.90 8.61
N HIS A 161 -13.60 -6.37 9.17
CA HIS A 161 -14.81 -6.69 8.43
C HIS A 161 -16.04 -6.14 9.14
N GLY A 162 -16.95 -5.56 8.36
CA GLY A 162 -18.25 -5.14 8.88
C GLY A 162 -19.17 -6.34 9.11
N GLY A 163 -19.62 -6.51 10.33
CA GLY A 163 -20.56 -7.60 10.65
C GLY A 163 -21.99 -7.31 10.16
N ARG A 164 -22.46 -6.10 10.40
CA ARG A 164 -23.82 -5.62 10.05
C ARG A 164 -23.84 -4.09 9.94
N LYS A 165 -24.84 -3.59 9.22
CA LYS A 165 -25.15 -2.16 9.16
C LYS A 165 -25.65 -1.69 10.54
N ILE A 166 -25.04 -0.63 11.06
CA ILE A 166 -25.37 -0.02 12.37
C ILE A 166 -26.06 1.30 12.17
N ILE A 167 -25.57 2.11 11.23
CA ILE A 167 -26.13 3.42 10.86
C ILE A 167 -26.38 3.48 9.37
N GLU A 168 -27.25 4.39 8.95
CA GLU A 168 -27.45 4.67 7.53
C GLU A 168 -26.21 5.35 6.94
N VAL A 169 -25.78 4.89 5.78
CA VAL A 169 -24.69 5.47 4.99
C VAL A 169 -25.18 5.77 3.60
N GLU A 170 -24.85 6.95 3.10
CA GLU A 170 -25.07 7.32 1.71
C GLU A 170 -23.94 6.78 0.87
N LYS A 171 -24.25 6.38 -0.38
CA LYS A 171 -23.28 5.85 -1.33
C LYS A 171 -23.21 6.72 -2.57
N ASN A 172 -21.99 7.01 -3.02
CA ASN A 172 -21.67 7.74 -4.24
C ASN A 172 -22.25 9.17 -4.34
N ASN A 173 -22.59 9.77 -3.21
CA ASN A 173 -22.95 11.18 -3.11
C ASN A 173 -21.74 11.97 -2.57
N THR A 174 -20.96 12.57 -3.48
CA THR A 174 -19.71 13.29 -3.16
C THR A 174 -19.91 14.78 -2.85
N GLU A 175 -21.14 15.28 -2.81
CA GLU A 175 -21.42 16.69 -2.48
C GLU A 175 -20.70 17.10 -1.19
N GLY A 176 -19.97 18.23 -1.20
CA GLY A 176 -19.20 18.73 -0.06
C GLY A 176 -17.88 18.02 0.20
N PHE A 177 -17.49 17.00 -0.58
CA PHE A 177 -16.21 16.34 -0.42
C PHE A 177 -15.03 17.25 -0.81
N ASP A 178 -15.19 18.09 -1.85
CA ASP A 178 -14.15 19.05 -2.26
C ASP A 178 -13.81 20.04 -1.13
N GLU A 179 -14.79 20.44 -0.34
CA GLU A 179 -14.58 21.28 0.83
C GLU A 179 -13.72 20.56 1.88
N LEU A 180 -13.92 19.25 2.07
CA LEU A 180 -13.07 18.45 2.96
C LEU A 180 -11.66 18.25 2.40
N MET A 181 -11.50 18.13 1.09
CA MET A 181 -10.19 18.09 0.46
C MET A 181 -9.38 19.33 0.82
N ILE A 182 -10.00 20.50 0.76
CA ILE A 182 -9.36 21.78 1.07
C ILE A 182 -9.16 21.97 2.59
N SER A 183 -10.20 21.73 3.38
CA SER A 183 -10.20 22.08 4.82
C SER A 183 -9.52 21.04 5.71
N HIS A 184 -9.52 19.77 5.34
CA HIS A 184 -9.03 18.66 6.16
C HIS A 184 -7.84 17.93 5.50
N PHE A 185 -8.04 17.35 4.30
CA PHE A 185 -7.02 16.47 3.70
C PHE A 185 -5.78 17.22 3.24
N SER A 186 -5.91 18.48 2.80
CA SER A 186 -4.75 19.30 2.43
C SER A 186 -3.77 19.53 3.60
N ARG A 187 -4.23 19.40 4.83
CA ARG A 187 -3.41 19.56 6.03
C ARG A 187 -2.66 18.29 6.43
N LYS A 188 -3.01 17.14 5.85
CA LYS A 188 -2.34 15.87 6.09
C LYS A 188 -1.20 15.72 5.09
N SER A 189 0.05 15.73 5.57
CA SER A 189 1.21 15.49 4.70
C SER A 189 1.18 14.07 4.14
N LEU A 190 1.58 13.92 2.88
CA LEU A 190 1.53 12.68 2.10
C LEU A 190 0.11 12.15 1.82
N ALA A 191 -0.92 12.97 2.04
CA ALA A 191 -2.25 12.63 1.56
C ALA A 191 -2.32 12.89 0.04
N PRO A 192 -2.83 11.96 -0.77
CA PRO A 192 -3.00 12.18 -2.19
C PRO A 192 -3.88 13.42 -2.45
N ALA A 193 -3.46 14.26 -3.40
CA ALA A 193 -4.15 15.51 -3.71
C ALA A 193 -5.26 15.35 -4.74
N ASP A 194 -5.36 14.16 -5.35
CA ASP A 194 -6.38 13.79 -6.31
C ASP A 194 -7.05 12.48 -5.87
N PRO A 195 -8.34 12.52 -5.49
CA PRO A 195 -9.08 11.31 -5.13
C PRO A 195 -9.28 10.36 -6.34
N ASP A 196 -9.18 10.85 -7.57
CA ASP A 196 -9.29 10.05 -8.79
C ASP A 196 -7.96 9.52 -9.31
N CYS A 197 -6.91 9.62 -8.49
CA CYS A 197 -5.63 8.98 -8.77
C CYS A 197 -5.82 7.47 -9.09
N LYS A 198 -5.21 7.02 -10.18
CA LYS A 198 -5.31 5.64 -10.68
C LYS A 198 -5.02 4.57 -9.63
N GLY A 199 -4.14 4.88 -8.66
CA GLY A 199 -3.74 3.96 -7.59
C GLY A 199 -4.87 3.52 -6.65
N PHE A 200 -6.04 4.17 -6.70
CA PHE A 200 -7.19 3.77 -5.88
C PHE A 200 -8.08 2.69 -6.52
N GLY A 201 -7.93 2.42 -7.83
CA GLY A 201 -8.79 1.49 -8.56
C GLY A 201 -10.23 1.95 -8.66
N GLU A 202 -11.14 1.03 -8.95
CA GLU A 202 -12.58 1.29 -8.87
C GLU A 202 -12.98 1.45 -7.41
N LYS A 203 -13.74 2.50 -7.10
CA LYS A 203 -14.08 2.85 -5.73
C LYS A 203 -15.49 3.41 -5.61
N ASN A 204 -16.08 3.20 -4.44
CA ASN A 204 -17.32 3.83 -4.03
C ASN A 204 -17.05 4.82 -2.90
N PHE A 205 -17.74 5.94 -2.92
CA PHE A 205 -17.78 6.90 -1.85
C PHE A 205 -18.87 6.55 -0.86
N TYR A 206 -18.57 6.58 0.42
CA TYR A 206 -19.51 6.40 1.52
C TYR A 206 -19.48 7.60 2.44
N CYS A 207 -20.64 8.08 2.86
CA CYS A 207 -20.70 9.17 3.83
C CYS A 207 -21.92 9.10 4.75
N VAL A 208 -21.81 9.82 5.87
CA VAL A 208 -22.90 10.15 6.77
C VAL A 208 -22.99 11.67 6.86
N ARG A 209 -24.21 12.18 6.81
CA ARG A 209 -24.47 13.63 6.87
C ARG A 209 -25.30 13.99 8.08
N GLU A 210 -25.06 15.19 8.57
CA GLU A 210 -25.89 15.86 9.56
C GLU A 210 -26.17 17.28 9.08
N LYS A 211 -27.45 17.62 8.95
CA LYS A 211 -27.90 18.93 8.40
C LYS A 211 -27.21 19.29 7.08
N GLY A 212 -27.11 18.32 6.18
CA GLY A 212 -26.50 18.45 4.85
C GLY A 212 -24.95 18.44 4.82
N LYS A 213 -24.27 18.48 5.98
CA LYS A 213 -22.80 18.46 6.04
C LYS A 213 -22.27 17.06 6.29
N ILE A 214 -21.18 16.68 5.63
CA ILE A 214 -20.48 15.41 5.86
C ILE A 214 -19.92 15.41 7.29
N ILE A 215 -20.27 14.38 8.06
CA ILE A 215 -19.74 14.14 9.40
C ILE A 215 -18.82 12.91 9.47
N ALA A 216 -18.96 11.99 8.52
CA ALA A 216 -18.02 10.91 8.29
C ALA A 216 -18.01 10.57 6.80
N CYS A 217 -16.86 10.26 6.24
CA CYS A 217 -16.76 9.74 4.88
C CYS A 217 -15.50 8.93 4.66
N CYS A 218 -15.54 8.09 3.62
CA CYS A 218 -14.37 7.43 3.03
C CYS A 218 -14.67 6.99 1.59
N PHE A 219 -13.61 6.68 0.85
CA PHE A 219 -13.71 5.81 -0.31
C PHE A 219 -13.32 4.39 0.05
N ILE A 220 -14.00 3.41 -0.55
CA ILE A 220 -13.61 2.00 -0.50
C ILE A 220 -13.35 1.55 -1.94
N GLY A 221 -12.09 1.23 -2.23
CA GLY A 221 -11.59 0.92 -3.57
C GLY A 221 -11.16 -0.53 -3.72
N ASP A 222 -11.33 -1.07 -4.94
CA ASP A 222 -10.81 -2.38 -5.35
C ASP A 222 -9.48 -2.19 -6.08
N GLN A 223 -8.40 -2.66 -5.47
CA GLN A 223 -7.06 -2.61 -6.05
C GLN A 223 -6.58 -3.96 -6.59
N ARG A 224 -7.42 -5.01 -6.54
CA ARG A 224 -7.04 -6.40 -6.88
C ARG A 224 -6.63 -6.59 -8.35
N ALA A 225 -7.07 -5.71 -9.24
CA ALA A 225 -6.58 -5.70 -10.63
C ALA A 225 -5.07 -5.44 -10.74
N HIS A 226 -4.49 -4.78 -9.74
CA HIS A 226 -3.08 -4.35 -9.74
C HIS A 226 -2.27 -4.91 -8.55
N LYS A 227 -2.92 -5.20 -7.43
CA LYS A 227 -2.29 -5.66 -6.19
C LYS A 227 -3.08 -6.82 -5.64
N GLN A 228 -2.42 -7.94 -5.42
CA GLN A 228 -3.06 -9.15 -4.93
C GLN A 228 -2.33 -9.66 -3.71
N TYR A 229 -3.10 -10.13 -2.74
CA TYR A 229 -2.57 -10.87 -1.61
C TYR A 229 -3.07 -12.31 -1.71
N LYS A 230 -2.14 -13.27 -1.69
CA LYS A 230 -2.45 -14.70 -1.70
C LYS A 230 -2.11 -15.30 -0.35
N MET A 231 -3.11 -15.90 0.31
CA MET A 231 -2.90 -16.62 1.55
C MET A 231 -2.05 -17.87 1.29
N CYS A 232 -0.93 -18.00 2.00
CA CYS A 232 -0.05 -19.16 1.86
C CYS A 232 -0.32 -20.18 2.96
N SER A 233 -0.17 -19.79 4.22
CA SER A 233 -0.33 -20.71 5.34
C SER A 233 -0.62 -19.98 6.65
N TYR A 234 -1.12 -20.75 7.62
CA TYR A 234 -1.31 -20.33 9.01
C TYR A 234 -0.40 -21.16 9.91
N GLY A 235 0.33 -20.50 10.81
CA GLY A 235 1.17 -21.10 11.83
C GLY A 235 0.57 -20.96 13.23
N GLY A 236 1.00 -21.79 14.19
CA GLY A 236 0.65 -21.68 15.60
C GLY A 236 -0.87 -21.59 15.84
N ILE A 237 -1.27 -20.66 16.70
CA ILE A 237 -2.69 -20.44 17.09
C ILE A 237 -3.56 -20.04 15.90
N TYR A 238 -3.02 -19.35 14.89
CA TYR A 238 -3.78 -18.93 13.71
C TYR A 238 -4.30 -20.12 12.88
N LYS A 239 -3.59 -21.25 12.90
CA LYS A 239 -4.06 -22.49 12.27
C LYS A 239 -5.36 -23.03 12.90
N LEU A 240 -5.53 -22.82 14.21
CA LEU A 240 -6.77 -23.18 14.91
C LEU A 240 -7.86 -22.15 14.65
N LEU A 241 -7.52 -20.85 14.78
CA LEU A 241 -8.47 -19.75 14.55
C LEU A 241 -9.02 -19.74 13.11
N SER A 242 -8.21 -20.11 12.11
CA SER A 242 -8.63 -20.17 10.71
C SER A 242 -9.72 -21.21 10.40
N ARG A 243 -10.03 -22.07 11.36
CA ARG A 243 -11.13 -23.07 11.26
C ARG A 243 -12.41 -22.59 11.91
N LEU A 244 -12.38 -21.47 12.63
CA LEU A 244 -13.53 -20.92 13.33
C LEU A 244 -14.30 -19.95 12.42
N PRO A 245 -15.61 -19.83 12.56
CA PRO A 245 -16.42 -18.86 11.83
C PRO A 245 -16.27 -17.46 12.45
N THR A 246 -15.08 -16.87 12.33
CA THR A 246 -14.70 -15.60 12.98
C THR A 246 -15.59 -14.45 12.56
N LYS A 247 -16.18 -14.51 11.35
CA LYS A 247 -17.16 -13.53 10.87
C LYS A 247 -18.38 -13.40 11.80
N LEU A 248 -18.84 -14.51 12.39
CA LEU A 248 -19.95 -14.48 13.35
C LEU A 248 -19.60 -13.72 14.64
N LEU A 249 -18.32 -13.64 14.95
CA LEU A 249 -17.78 -12.90 16.09
C LEU A 249 -17.43 -11.45 15.73
N GLY A 250 -17.61 -11.04 14.45
CA GLY A 250 -17.32 -9.70 13.95
C GLY A 250 -15.85 -9.46 13.60
N TYR A 251 -15.02 -10.51 13.55
CA TYR A 251 -13.65 -10.45 13.03
C TYR A 251 -13.60 -10.79 11.53
N PRO A 252 -12.53 -10.40 10.82
CA PRO A 252 -12.31 -10.84 9.46
C PRO A 252 -12.34 -12.37 9.36
N GLU A 253 -12.89 -12.90 8.26
CA GLU A 253 -12.80 -14.30 7.95
C GLU A 253 -11.39 -14.65 7.48
N PHE A 254 -10.85 -15.75 7.99
CA PHE A 254 -9.53 -16.23 7.57
C PHE A 254 -9.62 -16.83 6.15
N PRO A 255 -8.95 -16.25 5.14
CA PRO A 255 -8.97 -16.78 3.79
C PRO A 255 -8.38 -18.20 3.73
N LYS A 256 -8.91 -19.06 2.84
CA LYS A 256 -8.35 -20.40 2.65
C LYS A 256 -6.94 -20.32 2.05
N SER A 257 -6.03 -21.17 2.55
CA SER A 257 -4.67 -21.29 1.97
C SER A 257 -4.73 -21.57 0.48
N GLY A 258 -3.83 -20.92 -0.28
CA GLY A 258 -3.76 -20.98 -1.73
C GLY A 258 -4.75 -20.06 -2.47
N ARG A 259 -5.64 -19.35 -1.76
CA ARG A 259 -6.60 -18.43 -2.37
C ARG A 259 -6.14 -16.99 -2.28
N GLU A 260 -6.56 -16.20 -3.25
CA GLU A 260 -6.45 -14.74 -3.21
C GLU A 260 -7.41 -14.18 -2.15
N ILE A 261 -6.97 -13.10 -1.51
CA ILE A 261 -7.76 -12.41 -0.50
C ILE A 261 -8.67 -11.41 -1.22
N ASN A 262 -9.98 -11.51 -0.96
CA ASN A 262 -10.96 -10.54 -1.43
C ASN A 262 -10.97 -9.35 -0.47
N PHE A 263 -10.23 -8.29 -0.80
CA PHE A 263 -10.10 -7.10 0.05
C PHE A 263 -10.44 -5.81 -0.67
N GLY A 264 -10.93 -4.84 0.09
CA GLY A 264 -11.07 -3.44 -0.31
C GLY A 264 -10.15 -2.55 0.51
N VAL A 265 -9.78 -1.39 -0.05
CA VAL A 265 -8.90 -0.41 0.62
C VAL A 265 -9.71 0.84 0.95
N VAL A 266 -9.70 1.21 2.22
CA VAL A 266 -10.30 2.46 2.72
C VAL A 266 -9.31 3.59 2.53
N SER A 267 -9.73 4.67 1.86
CA SER A 267 -8.97 5.89 1.66
C SER A 267 -9.79 7.12 1.99
N TYR A 268 -9.14 8.24 2.26
CA TYR A 268 -9.79 9.51 2.64
C TYR A 268 -10.78 9.37 3.80
N LEU A 269 -10.41 8.60 4.81
CA LEU A 269 -11.22 8.48 6.02
C LEU A 269 -11.24 9.81 6.77
N TYR A 270 -12.44 10.36 6.91
CA TYR A 270 -12.74 11.54 7.71
C TYR A 270 -13.85 11.23 8.68
N VAL A 271 -13.70 11.66 9.91
CA VAL A 271 -14.76 11.64 10.92
C VAL A 271 -14.68 12.95 11.72
N ARG A 272 -15.81 13.65 11.80
CA ARG A 272 -15.90 14.91 12.55
C ARG A 272 -15.46 14.72 13.99
N ASP A 273 -14.61 15.63 14.46
CA ASP A 273 -14.05 15.65 15.83
C ASP A 273 -13.29 14.37 16.22
N ASN A 274 -12.85 13.59 15.23
CA ASN A 274 -12.21 12.27 15.41
C ASN A 274 -13.01 11.34 16.35
N ASN A 275 -14.35 11.42 16.31
CA ASN A 275 -15.22 10.64 17.17
C ASN A 275 -15.07 9.13 16.85
N SER A 276 -14.42 8.40 17.75
CA SER A 276 -14.09 6.98 17.57
C SER A 276 -15.33 6.09 17.48
N ARG A 277 -16.40 6.40 18.22
CA ARG A 277 -17.66 5.64 18.12
C ARG A 277 -18.31 5.82 16.76
N LEU A 278 -18.43 7.07 16.30
CA LEU A 278 -18.98 7.35 14.95
C LEU A 278 -18.14 6.69 13.87
N CYS A 279 -16.79 6.73 14.01
CA CYS A 279 -15.89 6.06 13.09
C CYS A 279 -16.14 4.56 13.02
N GLY A 280 -16.24 3.89 14.17
CA GLY A 280 -16.50 2.46 14.25
C GLY A 280 -17.85 2.08 13.65
N ASP A 281 -18.92 2.82 14.00
CA ASP A 281 -20.27 2.56 13.47
C ASP A 281 -20.34 2.83 11.95
N PHE A 282 -19.67 3.88 11.47
CA PHE A 282 -19.58 4.22 10.06
C PHE A 282 -18.83 3.15 9.26
N LEU A 283 -17.61 2.77 9.69
CA LEU A 283 -16.80 1.78 8.97
C LEU A 283 -17.48 0.41 8.91
N ARG A 284 -18.14 -0.03 10.00
CA ARG A 284 -18.93 -1.27 10.00
C ARG A 284 -20.09 -1.22 9.01
N SER A 285 -20.78 -0.08 8.95
CA SER A 285 -21.92 0.09 8.06
C SER A 285 -21.48 0.16 6.59
N ALA A 286 -20.40 0.91 6.29
CA ALA A 286 -19.84 0.98 4.96
C ALA A 286 -19.30 -0.39 4.51
N ALA A 287 -18.61 -1.12 5.40
CA ALA A 287 -18.12 -2.46 5.09
C ALA A 287 -19.24 -3.46 4.80
N ALA A 288 -20.36 -3.37 5.54
CA ALA A 288 -21.53 -4.23 5.34
C ALA A 288 -22.22 -4.00 3.98
N ASP A 289 -21.98 -2.87 3.33
CA ASP A 289 -22.49 -2.54 1.98
C ASP A 289 -21.52 -2.94 0.85
N THR A 290 -20.49 -3.72 1.16
CA THR A 290 -19.49 -4.20 0.20
C THR A 290 -19.45 -5.72 0.13
N ASP A 291 -18.98 -6.24 -1.01
CA ASP A 291 -18.74 -7.68 -1.21
C ASP A 291 -17.32 -8.11 -0.80
N PHE A 292 -16.52 -7.21 -0.20
CA PHE A 292 -15.18 -7.54 0.27
C PHE A 292 -15.23 -8.44 1.52
N SER A 293 -14.35 -9.45 1.56
CA SER A 293 -14.19 -10.28 2.75
C SER A 293 -13.56 -9.53 3.91
N LEU A 294 -12.73 -8.53 3.60
CA LEU A 294 -12.12 -7.65 4.58
C LEU A 294 -11.78 -6.28 3.94
N LEU A 295 -11.68 -5.29 4.79
CA LEU A 295 -11.21 -3.96 4.43
C LEU A 295 -9.86 -3.67 5.09
N LEU A 296 -9.03 -2.93 4.37
CA LEU A 296 -7.73 -2.45 4.83
C LEU A 296 -7.81 -0.94 5.02
N TRP A 297 -7.39 -0.46 6.17
CA TRP A 297 -7.15 0.96 6.42
C TRP A 297 -5.80 1.14 7.10
N GLY A 298 -5.05 2.17 6.69
CA GLY A 298 -3.76 2.50 7.27
C GLY A 298 -3.77 3.85 7.96
N GLY A 299 -3.13 3.92 9.13
CA GLY A 299 -2.95 5.14 9.90
C GLY A 299 -1.60 5.20 10.59
N PHE A 300 -1.09 6.42 10.79
CA PHE A 300 0.06 6.64 11.65
C PHE A 300 -0.33 6.40 13.12
N GLU A 301 0.62 5.96 13.94
CA GLU A 301 0.41 5.62 15.36
C GLU A 301 -0.24 6.73 16.20
N ASN A 302 -0.04 7.99 15.81
CA ASN A 302 -0.61 9.16 16.44
C ASN A 302 -1.92 9.67 15.79
N ASP A 303 -2.46 8.97 14.78
CA ASP A 303 -3.77 9.33 14.22
C ASP A 303 -4.86 8.95 15.23
N PRO A 304 -5.68 9.91 15.69
CA PRO A 304 -6.71 9.63 16.69
C PRO A 304 -7.77 8.62 16.22
N LEU A 305 -7.90 8.40 14.91
CA LEU A 305 -8.81 7.38 14.36
C LEU A 305 -8.31 5.95 14.56
N CYS A 306 -7.02 5.75 14.88
CA CYS A 306 -6.51 4.41 15.22
C CYS A 306 -7.25 3.80 16.42
N ALA A 307 -7.66 4.61 17.41
CA ALA A 307 -8.43 4.15 18.55
C ALA A 307 -9.82 3.59 18.17
N ALA A 308 -10.36 3.98 17.01
CA ALA A 308 -11.63 3.44 16.52
C ALA A 308 -11.51 2.00 16.00
N MET A 309 -10.28 1.55 15.68
CA MET A 309 -10.04 0.22 15.11
C MET A 309 -10.32 -0.89 16.14
N ASP A 310 -10.18 -0.63 17.43
CA ASP A 310 -10.61 -1.56 18.48
C ASP A 310 -12.13 -1.81 18.40
N GLY A 311 -12.88 -0.75 18.12
CA GLY A 311 -14.34 -0.81 17.96
C GLY A 311 -14.81 -1.63 16.77
N VAL A 312 -14.02 -1.72 15.68
CA VAL A 312 -14.35 -2.54 14.48
C VAL A 312 -13.73 -3.93 14.54
N LYS A 313 -13.10 -4.30 15.67
CA LYS A 313 -12.40 -5.57 15.84
C LYS A 313 -11.38 -5.81 14.73
N ALA A 314 -10.58 -4.79 14.46
CA ALA A 314 -9.49 -4.89 13.51
C ALA A 314 -8.36 -5.79 14.04
N VAL A 315 -7.63 -6.38 13.11
CA VAL A 315 -6.44 -7.20 13.35
C VAL A 315 -5.24 -6.53 12.72
#